data_c6324bc9e7955008254b68e391f8877c
#
_entry.id   c6324bc9e7955008254b68e391f8877c
#
_cell.length_a   1.000
_cell.length_b   1.000
_cell.length_c   1.000
_cell.angle_alpha   90.00
_cell.angle_beta   90.00
_cell.angle_gamma   90.00
#
_symmetry.space_group_name_H-M   'P 1'
#
loop_
_entity.id
_entity.type
_entity.pdbx_description
1 polymer ?
#
loop_
_entity_poly.entity_id
_entity_poly.type
_entity_poly.pdbx_seq_one_letter_code
_entity_poly.pdbx_strand_id
1 'polypeptide(L)'
;VKNERRAREISEFRAAREREIASARSTSLVDVEQIFVKTSENGIQKLPLVIKADVHGSVEALKGALENLSTDEVAVQILHAGVGGITESDVVLANASNAHIMGFNVRANPQARELAQREGVDIRDYAIIYNVVDDTKAMLEGMLKPALRERKLGNAQVLQIFDIAKVGKVAGCRVMQVPCFSHWRA
;
A
#
# COMPACT_ATOMS: atom_id res chain seq x y z
N VAL A 1 29.57 -42.36 -10.08
CA VAL A 1 30.66 -41.78 -10.85
C VAL A 1 31.96 -42.41 -10.34
N LYS A 2 32.71 -43.08 -11.21
CA LYS A 2 33.91 -43.89 -10.84
C LYS A 2 35.15 -43.01 -10.57
N ASN A 3 35.08 -41.72 -10.77
CA ASN A 3 36.23 -40.81 -10.61
C ASN A 3 35.82 -39.51 -9.92
N GLU A 4 36.47 -39.15 -8.84
CA GLU A 4 36.23 -37.96 -8.04
C GLU A 4 36.39 -36.66 -8.85
N ARG A 5 37.41 -36.62 -9.75
CA ARG A 5 37.60 -35.49 -10.66
C ARG A 5 36.39 -35.22 -11.58
N ARG A 6 35.82 -36.30 -12.13
CA ARG A 6 34.59 -36.18 -12.95
C ARG A 6 33.37 -35.80 -12.16
N ALA A 7 33.24 -36.21 -10.91
CA ALA A 7 32.17 -35.79 -10.04
C ALA A 7 32.24 -34.27 -9.77
N ARG A 8 33.45 -33.77 -9.53
CA ARG A 8 33.70 -32.34 -9.29
C ARG A 8 33.43 -31.51 -10.54
N GLU A 9 33.89 -31.92 -11.71
CA GLU A 9 33.57 -31.23 -12.98
C GLU A 9 32.06 -31.15 -13.24
N ILE A 10 31.33 -32.26 -12.99
CA ILE A 10 29.88 -32.27 -13.19
C ILE A 10 29.16 -31.38 -12.17
N SER A 11 29.62 -31.35 -10.90
CA SER A 11 29.03 -30.46 -9.89
C SER A 11 29.29 -28.99 -10.18
N GLU A 12 30.50 -28.65 -10.61
CA GLU A 12 30.88 -27.30 -11.02
C GLU A 12 30.09 -26.83 -12.26
N PHE A 13 29.93 -27.72 -13.25
CA PHE A 13 29.13 -27.43 -14.44
C PHE A 13 27.66 -27.21 -14.14
N ARG A 14 27.07 -28.02 -13.23
CA ARG A 14 25.68 -27.81 -12.78
C ARG A 14 25.52 -26.52 -11.99
N ALA A 15 26.43 -26.24 -11.09
CA ALA A 15 26.41 -24.99 -10.32
C ALA A 15 26.60 -23.73 -11.20
N ALA A 16 27.45 -23.80 -12.22
CA ALA A 16 27.61 -22.75 -13.20
C ALA A 16 26.33 -22.54 -14.01
N ARG A 17 25.70 -23.61 -14.47
CA ARG A 17 24.47 -23.57 -15.24
C ARG A 17 23.27 -23.07 -14.40
N GLU A 18 23.17 -23.44 -13.13
CA GLU A 18 22.18 -22.90 -12.21
C GLU A 18 22.37 -21.40 -11.96
N ARG A 19 23.62 -20.94 -11.82
CA ARG A 19 23.93 -19.50 -11.72
C ARG A 19 23.60 -18.76 -13.00
N GLU A 20 23.86 -19.34 -14.16
CA GLU A 20 23.53 -18.76 -15.46
C GLU A 20 22.01 -18.66 -15.68
N ILE A 21 21.25 -19.70 -15.29
CA ILE A 21 19.78 -19.67 -15.31
C ILE A 21 19.23 -18.67 -14.29
N ALA A 22 19.81 -18.58 -13.11
CA ALA A 22 19.42 -17.61 -12.11
C ALA A 22 19.71 -16.16 -12.55
N SER A 23 20.88 -15.93 -13.16
CA SER A 23 21.25 -14.63 -13.72
C SER A 23 20.40 -14.28 -14.96
N ALA A 24 20.10 -15.24 -15.84
CA ALA A 24 19.22 -15.02 -16.97
C ALA A 24 17.75 -14.73 -16.55
N ARG A 25 17.30 -15.30 -15.42
CA ARG A 25 16.01 -14.95 -14.83
C ARG A 25 16.00 -13.57 -14.17
N SER A 26 17.13 -13.14 -13.61
CA SER A 26 17.29 -11.78 -13.07
C SER A 26 17.57 -10.73 -14.15
N THR A 27 18.08 -11.13 -15.32
CA THR A 27 18.42 -10.28 -16.47
C THR A 27 17.37 -10.35 -17.58
N SER A 28 16.30 -11.18 -17.44
CA SER A 28 15.12 -10.87 -18.21
C SER A 28 14.72 -9.47 -17.75
N LEU A 29 15.12 -8.52 -18.55
CA LEU A 29 14.69 -7.13 -18.53
C LEU A 29 13.17 -7.20 -18.36
N VAL A 30 12.73 -7.19 -17.12
CA VAL A 30 11.38 -6.82 -16.82
C VAL A 30 11.31 -5.42 -17.38
N ASP A 31 10.66 -5.31 -18.52
CA ASP A 31 10.51 -4.07 -19.26
C ASP A 31 10.05 -3.04 -18.24
N VAL A 32 10.94 -2.13 -17.84
CA VAL A 32 10.66 -1.11 -16.82
C VAL A 32 9.42 -0.32 -17.25
N GLU A 33 9.23 -0.20 -18.56
CA GLU A 33 8.03 0.36 -19.17
C GLU A 33 6.77 -0.50 -18.88
N GLN A 34 6.88 -1.85 -18.94
CA GLN A 34 5.73 -2.73 -18.63
C GLN A 34 5.39 -2.75 -17.13
N ILE A 35 6.36 -2.54 -16.25
CA ILE A 35 6.08 -2.37 -14.81
C ILE A 35 5.37 -1.04 -14.58
N PHE A 36 5.81 0.05 -15.21
CA PHE A 36 5.14 1.34 -15.11
C PHE A 36 3.73 1.31 -15.68
N VAL A 37 3.54 0.68 -16.84
CA VAL A 37 2.21 0.54 -17.49
C VAL A 37 1.29 -0.36 -16.66
N LYS A 38 1.76 -1.51 -16.17
CA LYS A 38 0.95 -2.39 -15.31
C LYS A 38 0.61 -1.79 -13.95
N THR A 39 1.46 -0.91 -13.41
CA THR A 39 1.17 -0.18 -12.17
C THR A 39 0.11 0.91 -12.41
N SER A 40 0.04 1.47 -13.63
CA SER A 40 -0.97 2.45 -14.02
C SER A 40 -2.31 1.83 -14.44
N GLU A 41 -2.30 0.61 -15.01
CA GLU A 41 -3.53 0.01 -15.56
C GLU A 41 -4.44 -0.62 -14.51
N ASN A 42 -3.93 -1.08 -13.37
CA ASN A 42 -4.77 -1.72 -12.35
C ASN A 42 -5.28 -0.78 -11.25
N GLY A 43 -4.85 0.48 -11.21
CA GLY A 43 -5.39 1.46 -10.24
C GLY A 43 -5.23 1.07 -8.76
N ILE A 44 -4.56 -0.07 -8.47
CA ILE A 44 -4.35 -0.57 -7.11
C ILE A 44 -3.33 0.32 -6.40
N GLN A 45 -3.77 0.96 -5.35
CA GLN A 45 -2.88 1.73 -4.50
C GLN A 45 -2.12 0.77 -3.57
N LYS A 46 -0.80 0.92 -3.49
CA LYS A 46 0.06 0.08 -2.66
C LYS A 46 0.53 0.86 -1.44
N LEU A 47 0.35 0.27 -0.25
CA LEU A 47 0.90 0.79 0.99
C LEU A 47 2.25 0.11 1.26
N PRO A 48 3.38 0.80 1.06
CA PRO A 48 4.70 0.22 1.31
C PRO A 48 5.00 0.22 2.81
N LEU A 49 5.41 -0.95 3.33
CA LEU A 49 5.72 -1.16 4.75
C LEU A 49 7.08 -1.81 4.95
N VAL A 50 7.79 -1.40 5.99
CA VAL A 50 8.98 -2.06 6.54
C VAL A 50 8.62 -2.60 7.91
N ILE A 51 8.83 -3.90 8.14
CA ILE A 51 8.45 -4.60 9.37
C ILE A 51 9.70 -5.01 10.13
N LYS A 52 9.77 -4.69 11.42
CA LYS A 52 10.80 -5.20 12.33
C LYS A 52 10.14 -5.81 13.56
N ALA A 53 10.59 -6.99 13.96
CA ALA A 53 10.09 -7.67 15.15
C ALA A 53 11.24 -8.26 15.99
N ASP A 54 10.91 -8.68 17.18
CA ASP A 54 11.84 -9.28 18.15
C ASP A 54 12.28 -10.70 17.75
N VAL A 55 11.36 -11.49 17.17
CA VAL A 55 11.59 -12.88 16.77
C VAL A 55 11.03 -13.17 15.38
N HIS A 56 11.59 -14.21 14.75
CA HIS A 56 11.22 -14.59 13.38
C HIS A 56 9.73 -15.01 13.25
N GLY A 57 9.20 -15.73 14.24
CA GLY A 57 7.80 -16.10 14.28
C GLY A 57 6.84 -14.90 14.31
N SER A 58 7.22 -13.82 15.02
CA SER A 58 6.45 -12.56 15.01
C SER A 58 6.46 -11.91 13.64
N VAL A 59 7.60 -11.94 12.92
CA VAL A 59 7.69 -11.41 11.55
C VAL A 59 6.77 -12.17 10.60
N GLU A 60 6.78 -13.51 10.66
CA GLU A 60 5.91 -14.34 9.80
C GLU A 60 4.43 -14.16 10.12
N ALA A 61 4.07 -14.09 11.41
CA ALA A 61 2.70 -13.85 11.81
C ALA A 61 2.19 -12.48 11.36
N LEU A 62 3.00 -11.43 11.49
CA LEU A 62 2.68 -10.09 11.01
C LEU A 62 2.52 -10.06 9.49
N LYS A 63 3.46 -10.69 8.77
CA LYS A 63 3.40 -10.77 7.30
C LYS A 63 2.10 -11.43 6.84
N GLY A 64 1.76 -12.59 7.37
CA GLY A 64 0.52 -13.27 7.02
C GLY A 64 -0.74 -12.48 7.41
N ALA A 65 -0.74 -11.81 8.57
CA ALA A 65 -1.86 -10.98 9.00
C ALA A 65 -2.06 -9.75 8.07
N LEU A 66 -0.97 -9.10 7.66
CA LEU A 66 -1.01 -7.90 6.81
C LEU A 66 -1.32 -8.23 5.34
N GLU A 67 -0.82 -9.34 4.82
CA GLU A 67 -1.14 -9.81 3.47
C GLU A 67 -2.65 -10.08 3.31
N ASN A 68 -3.31 -10.60 4.37
CA ASN A 68 -4.76 -10.84 4.37
C ASN A 68 -5.61 -9.56 4.37
N LEU A 69 -5.04 -8.38 4.64
CA LEU A 69 -5.74 -7.10 4.59
C LEU A 69 -5.81 -6.51 3.18
N SER A 70 -5.06 -7.06 2.24
CA SER A 70 -5.04 -6.57 0.86
C SER A 70 -6.38 -6.81 0.19
N THR A 71 -6.90 -5.77 -0.49
CA THR A 71 -8.13 -5.80 -1.28
C THR A 71 -7.83 -5.51 -2.74
N ASP A 72 -8.83 -5.62 -3.61
CA ASP A 72 -8.67 -5.38 -5.05
C ASP A 72 -8.31 -3.91 -5.38
N GLU A 73 -8.60 -2.97 -4.48
CA GLU A 73 -8.34 -1.53 -4.67
C GLU A 73 -7.06 -1.06 -3.99
N VAL A 74 -6.73 -1.65 -2.83
CA VAL A 74 -5.55 -1.29 -2.01
C VAL A 74 -4.84 -2.56 -1.56
N ALA A 75 -3.51 -2.57 -1.68
CA ALA A 75 -2.69 -3.72 -1.30
C ALA A 75 -1.54 -3.29 -0.37
N VAL A 76 -1.23 -4.14 0.61
CA VAL A 76 -0.04 -3.98 1.43
C VAL A 76 1.18 -4.49 0.67
N GLN A 77 2.22 -3.68 0.57
CA GLN A 77 3.49 -4.07 -0.02
C GLN A 77 4.59 -4.10 1.04
N ILE A 78 4.97 -5.29 1.50
CA ILE A 78 6.06 -5.45 2.45
C ILE A 78 7.38 -5.35 1.69
N LEU A 79 8.12 -4.25 1.88
CA LEU A 79 9.42 -4.02 1.24
C LEU A 79 10.53 -4.78 1.94
N HIS A 80 10.52 -4.76 3.26
CA HIS A 80 11.50 -5.47 4.08
C HIS A 80 10.85 -5.98 5.36
N ALA A 81 11.18 -7.21 5.73
CA ALA A 81 10.76 -7.81 6.99
C ALA A 81 11.98 -8.46 7.65
N GLY A 82 12.29 -8.08 8.89
CA GLY A 82 13.49 -8.54 9.56
C GLY A 82 13.35 -8.59 11.08
N VAL A 83 14.28 -9.32 11.70
CA VAL A 83 14.37 -9.45 13.16
C VAL A 83 15.38 -8.45 13.71
N GLY A 84 15.09 -7.90 14.88
CA GLY A 84 15.95 -6.97 15.60
C GLY A 84 15.44 -5.54 15.60
N GLY A 85 16.21 -4.63 16.24
CA GLY A 85 15.86 -3.22 16.34
C GLY A 85 15.87 -2.51 14.99
N ILE A 86 15.15 -1.37 14.92
CA ILE A 86 15.12 -0.52 13.73
C ILE A 86 16.44 0.24 13.63
N THR A 87 17.08 0.15 12.47
CA THR A 87 18.38 0.74 12.15
C THR A 87 18.26 1.92 11.18
N GLU A 88 19.35 2.68 11.02
CA GLU A 88 19.40 3.77 10.03
C GLU A 88 19.13 3.28 8.61
N SER A 89 19.65 2.10 8.25
CA SER A 89 19.43 1.50 6.93
C SER A 89 17.96 1.26 6.62
N ASP A 90 17.17 0.88 7.65
CA ASP A 90 15.72 0.69 7.50
C ASP A 90 15.01 2.03 7.27
N VAL A 91 15.47 3.09 7.92
CA VAL A 91 14.94 4.44 7.74
C VAL A 91 15.27 4.98 6.34
N VAL A 92 16.49 4.77 5.86
CA VAL A 92 16.89 5.16 4.48
C VAL A 92 16.05 4.42 3.45
N LEU A 93 15.83 3.10 3.64
CA LEU A 93 14.97 2.31 2.76
C LEU A 93 13.53 2.82 2.77
N ALA A 94 12.99 3.10 3.94
CA ALA A 94 11.63 3.62 4.11
C ALA A 94 11.47 5.00 3.45
N ASN A 95 12.44 5.90 3.62
CA ASN A 95 12.44 7.21 2.98
C ASN A 95 12.46 7.10 1.45
N ALA A 96 13.37 6.29 0.90
CA ALA A 96 13.50 6.08 -0.55
C ALA A 96 12.21 5.53 -1.20
N SER A 97 11.41 4.80 -0.43
CA SER A 97 10.20 4.13 -0.91
C SER A 97 8.91 4.76 -0.40
N ASN A 98 8.96 5.87 0.33
CA ASN A 98 7.84 6.47 1.07
C ASN A 98 7.08 5.45 1.93
N ALA A 99 7.82 4.55 2.60
CA ALA A 99 7.27 3.48 3.40
C ALA A 99 7.13 3.88 4.87
N HIS A 100 6.15 3.26 5.56
CA HIS A 100 6.03 3.35 7.00
C HIS A 100 6.82 2.22 7.67
N ILE A 101 7.44 2.50 8.82
CA ILE A 101 8.17 1.51 9.60
C ILE A 101 7.31 1.05 10.77
N MET A 102 7.09 -0.27 10.85
CA MET A 102 6.37 -0.91 11.94
C MET A 102 7.31 -1.77 12.78
N GLY A 103 7.52 -1.36 14.03
CA GLY A 103 8.28 -2.10 15.03
C GLY A 103 7.33 -2.91 15.92
N PHE A 104 7.51 -4.23 15.98
CA PHE A 104 6.75 -5.09 16.88
C PHE A 104 7.64 -5.58 18.01
N ASN A 105 7.35 -5.13 19.22
CA ASN A 105 8.13 -5.41 20.44
C ASN A 105 9.62 -5.04 20.31
N VAL A 106 9.96 -4.10 19.42
CA VAL A 106 11.30 -3.59 19.17
C VAL A 106 11.29 -2.06 19.19
N ARG A 107 12.45 -1.47 19.45
CA ARG A 107 12.62 -0.01 19.47
C ARG A 107 13.60 0.42 18.41
N ALA A 108 13.42 1.64 17.94
CA ALA A 108 14.38 2.27 17.05
C ALA A 108 15.65 2.70 17.82
N ASN A 109 16.81 2.50 17.21
CA ASN A 109 18.07 3.03 17.72
C ASN A 109 18.00 4.57 17.79
N PRO A 110 18.72 5.22 18.72
CA PRO A 110 18.72 6.70 18.83
C PRO A 110 19.05 7.39 17.51
N GLN A 111 20.05 6.91 16.79
CA GLN A 111 20.48 7.42 15.48
C GLN A 111 19.38 7.24 14.41
N ALA A 112 18.73 6.07 14.38
CA ALA A 112 17.61 5.81 13.47
C ALA A 112 16.41 6.73 13.76
N ARG A 113 16.15 7.02 15.04
CA ARG A 113 15.08 7.95 15.44
C ARG A 113 15.36 9.39 15.02
N GLU A 114 16.60 9.87 15.21
CA GLU A 114 17.01 11.20 14.76
C GLU A 114 16.92 11.33 13.24
N LEU A 115 17.37 10.30 12.52
CA LEU A 115 17.28 10.26 11.07
C LEU A 115 15.83 10.26 10.59
N ALA A 116 14.97 9.46 11.21
CA ALA A 116 13.55 9.40 10.87
C ALA A 116 12.84 10.74 11.08
N GLN A 117 13.17 11.45 12.17
CA GLN A 117 12.65 12.80 12.42
C GLN A 117 13.12 13.81 11.37
N ARG A 118 14.39 13.71 10.93
CA ARG A 118 14.94 14.59 9.91
C ARG A 118 14.32 14.35 8.53
N GLU A 119 14.13 13.10 8.17
CA GLU A 119 13.62 12.68 6.86
C GLU A 119 12.07 12.61 6.84
N GLY A 120 11.40 12.77 7.98
CA GLY A 120 9.94 12.70 8.08
C GLY A 120 9.36 11.30 7.93
N VAL A 121 10.14 10.25 8.23
CA VAL A 121 9.68 8.85 8.17
C VAL A 121 8.90 8.51 9.43
N ASP A 122 7.70 7.95 9.27
CA ASP A 122 6.83 7.54 10.37
C ASP A 122 7.28 6.17 10.91
N ILE A 123 7.67 6.16 12.18
CA ILE A 123 8.04 4.93 12.91
C ILE A 123 6.97 4.70 13.97
N ARG A 124 6.33 3.54 13.93
CA ARG A 124 5.31 3.13 14.90
C ARG A 124 5.73 1.86 15.62
N ASP A 125 5.71 1.93 16.94
CA ASP A 125 6.06 0.81 17.81
C ASP A 125 4.79 0.16 18.35
N TYR A 126 4.71 -1.17 18.25
CA TYR A 126 3.57 -1.96 18.71
C TYR A 126 4.02 -3.12 19.62
N ALA A 127 3.17 -3.46 20.57
CA ALA A 127 3.33 -4.64 21.43
C ALA A 127 2.23 -5.69 21.20
N ILE A 128 1.15 -5.32 20.50
CA ILE A 128 -0.03 -6.17 20.27
C ILE A 128 -0.27 -6.25 18.76
N ILE A 129 -0.41 -7.47 18.23
CA ILE A 129 -0.56 -7.69 16.80
C ILE A 129 -1.86 -7.09 16.23
N TYR A 130 -2.94 -7.09 17.01
CA TYR A 130 -4.22 -6.51 16.58
C TYR A 130 -4.12 -5.01 16.35
N ASN A 131 -3.33 -4.29 17.14
CA ASN A 131 -3.12 -2.85 16.95
C ASN A 131 -2.40 -2.58 15.62
N VAL A 132 -1.45 -3.44 15.22
CA VAL A 132 -0.78 -3.34 13.91
C VAL A 132 -1.79 -3.51 12.79
N VAL A 133 -2.65 -4.51 12.91
CA VAL A 133 -3.69 -4.82 11.92
C VAL A 133 -4.71 -3.67 11.81
N ASP A 134 -5.19 -3.17 12.94
CA ASP A 134 -6.18 -2.08 12.99
C ASP A 134 -5.62 -0.77 12.42
N ASP A 135 -4.40 -0.40 12.78
CA ASP A 135 -3.74 0.79 12.26
C ASP A 135 -3.46 0.67 10.76
N THR A 136 -2.98 -0.50 10.31
CA THR A 136 -2.77 -0.73 8.87
C THR A 136 -4.08 -0.65 8.11
N LYS A 137 -5.17 -1.21 8.66
CA LYS A 137 -6.50 -1.12 8.08
C LYS A 137 -6.97 0.33 7.96
N ALA A 138 -6.79 1.13 9.02
CA ALA A 138 -7.11 2.55 9.00
C ALA A 138 -6.30 3.33 7.94
N MET A 139 -5.00 2.99 7.75
CA MET A 139 -4.20 3.58 6.69
C MET A 139 -4.71 3.20 5.29
N LEU A 140 -5.05 1.92 5.07
CA LEU A 140 -5.62 1.45 3.81
C LEU A 140 -6.97 2.12 3.51
N GLU A 141 -7.86 2.25 4.51
CA GLU A 141 -9.13 2.96 4.38
C GLU A 141 -8.94 4.43 4.03
N GLY A 142 -7.91 5.08 4.59
CA GLY A 142 -7.55 6.46 4.26
C GLY A 142 -7.04 6.66 2.83
N MET A 143 -6.52 5.60 2.19
CA MET A 143 -6.07 5.61 0.80
C MET A 143 -7.22 5.38 -0.20
N LEU A 144 -8.36 4.83 0.25
CA LEU A 144 -9.51 4.60 -0.64
C LEU A 144 -10.08 5.91 -1.16
N LYS A 145 -10.46 5.91 -2.42
CA LYS A 145 -11.16 7.06 -3.01
C LYS A 145 -12.52 7.24 -2.32
N PRO A 146 -12.91 8.48 -1.97
CA PRO A 146 -14.20 8.71 -1.34
C PRO A 146 -15.33 8.25 -2.27
N ALA A 147 -16.12 7.27 -1.80
CA ALA A 147 -17.29 6.82 -2.52
C ALA A 147 -18.37 7.92 -2.46
N LEU A 148 -18.79 8.41 -3.63
CA LEU A 148 -19.90 9.34 -3.72
C LEU A 148 -21.19 8.58 -3.36
N ARG A 149 -21.74 8.86 -2.18
CA ARG A 149 -23.07 8.36 -1.80
C ARG A 149 -24.11 9.40 -2.17
N GLU A 150 -24.98 9.04 -3.10
CA GLU A 150 -26.14 9.86 -3.41
C GLU A 150 -27.07 9.85 -2.18
N ARG A 151 -27.32 11.05 -1.64
CA ARG A 151 -28.28 11.24 -0.58
C ARG A 151 -29.49 11.96 -1.14
N LYS A 152 -30.65 11.32 -1.12
CA LYS A 152 -31.88 11.96 -1.55
C LYS A 152 -32.20 13.14 -0.62
N LEU A 153 -32.03 14.34 -1.13
CA LEU A 153 -32.27 15.60 -0.37
C LEU A 153 -33.72 16.06 -0.46
N GLY A 154 -34.52 15.47 -1.35
CA GLY A 154 -35.93 15.87 -1.51
C GLY A 154 -36.51 15.46 -2.86
N ASN A 155 -37.73 15.77 -3.05
CA ASN A 155 -38.46 15.58 -4.33
C ASN A 155 -38.94 16.93 -4.85
N ALA A 156 -38.67 17.19 -6.13
CA ALA A 156 -39.22 18.31 -6.84
C ALA A 156 -40.01 17.83 -8.08
N GLN A 157 -41.18 18.34 -8.28
CA GLN A 157 -42.03 18.07 -9.45
C GLN A 157 -41.81 19.16 -10.49
N VAL A 158 -41.45 18.79 -11.70
CA VAL A 158 -41.38 19.72 -12.84
C VAL A 158 -42.79 20.04 -13.27
N LEU A 159 -43.16 21.32 -13.22
CA LEU A 159 -44.48 21.81 -13.64
C LEU A 159 -44.48 22.27 -15.10
N GLN A 160 -43.45 23.01 -15.52
CA GLN A 160 -43.37 23.55 -16.85
C GLN A 160 -41.93 23.76 -17.30
N ILE A 161 -41.65 23.55 -18.57
CA ILE A 161 -40.34 23.80 -19.17
C ILE A 161 -40.44 25.05 -20.02
N PHE A 162 -39.56 26.02 -19.77
CA PHE A 162 -39.45 27.27 -20.53
C PHE A 162 -38.19 27.21 -21.40
N ASP A 163 -38.33 27.59 -22.66
CA ASP A 163 -37.19 27.72 -23.57
C ASP A 163 -36.78 29.18 -23.64
N ILE A 164 -35.64 29.54 -23.07
CA ILE A 164 -35.15 30.91 -22.99
C ILE A 164 -33.98 31.07 -23.95
N ALA A 165 -34.16 31.94 -24.96
CA ALA A 165 -33.10 32.26 -25.89
C ALA A 165 -31.88 32.82 -25.15
N LYS A 166 -30.70 32.19 -25.26
CA LYS A 166 -29.40 32.41 -24.63
C LYS A 166 -29.07 31.54 -23.36
N VAL A 167 -30.07 30.96 -22.68
CA VAL A 167 -29.85 30.15 -21.47
C VAL A 167 -30.18 28.68 -21.72
N GLY A 168 -31.03 28.39 -22.71
CA GLY A 168 -31.53 27.05 -23.01
C GLY A 168 -32.82 26.71 -22.24
N LYS A 169 -33.07 25.41 -22.05
CA LYS A 169 -34.29 24.91 -21.40
C LYS A 169 -34.20 25.03 -19.88
N VAL A 170 -35.11 25.79 -19.28
CA VAL A 170 -35.23 26.00 -17.83
C VAL A 170 -36.49 25.33 -17.33
N ALA A 171 -36.40 24.51 -16.28
CA ALA A 171 -37.53 23.82 -15.69
C ALA A 171 -38.09 24.60 -14.49
N GLY A 172 -39.38 24.97 -14.55
CA GLY A 172 -40.11 25.45 -13.38
C GLY A 172 -40.56 24.29 -12.51
N CYS A 173 -40.03 24.22 -11.29
CA CYS A 173 -40.24 23.08 -10.36
C CYS A 173 -40.99 23.51 -9.12
N ARG A 174 -41.86 22.62 -8.62
CA ARG A 174 -42.45 22.71 -7.28
C ARG A 174 -41.73 21.74 -6.37
N VAL A 175 -41.15 22.23 -5.28
CA VAL A 175 -40.53 21.40 -4.27
C VAL A 175 -41.63 20.74 -3.42
N MET A 176 -41.70 19.41 -3.42
CA MET A 176 -42.73 18.64 -2.72
C MET A 176 -42.29 18.24 -1.30
N GLN A 177 -41.02 17.97 -1.12
CA GLN A 177 -40.48 17.50 0.17
C GLN A 177 -39.01 17.91 0.28
N VAL A 178 -38.68 18.65 1.33
CA VAL A 178 -37.31 18.98 1.73
C VAL A 178 -37.10 18.43 3.11
N PRO A 179 -36.05 17.64 3.38
CA PRO A 179 -35.71 17.31 4.77
C PRO A 179 -35.38 18.62 5.48
N CYS A 180 -35.94 18.81 6.67
CA CYS A 180 -35.73 19.98 7.49
C CYS A 180 -34.24 20.07 7.89
N PHE A 181 -33.43 20.79 7.15
CA PHE A 181 -32.08 21.17 7.56
C PHE A 181 -32.15 22.51 8.24
N SER A 182 -31.91 22.52 9.55
CA SER A 182 -31.88 23.73 10.38
C SER A 182 -30.68 24.65 10.11
N HIS A 183 -29.97 24.50 8.99
CA HIS A 183 -28.80 25.32 8.66
C HIS A 183 -28.70 25.61 7.17
N TRP A 184 -29.51 26.55 6.68
CA TRP A 184 -29.19 27.32 5.47
C TRP A 184 -28.46 28.59 5.93
N ARG A 185 -27.15 28.64 5.71
CA ARG A 185 -26.43 29.91 5.66
C ARG A 185 -26.44 30.35 4.19
N ALA A 186 -27.04 31.52 3.95
CA ALA A 186 -26.95 32.26 2.71
C ALA A 186 -25.52 32.71 2.42
#